data_298f202ef35b4a26b273809f9cd4c54c
#
_entry.id   298f202ef35b4a26b273809f9cd4c54c
#
_cell.length_a   1.000
_cell.length_b   1.000
_cell.length_c   1.000
_cell.angle_alpha   90.00
_cell.angle_beta   90.00
_cell.angle_gamma   90.00
#
_symmetry.space_group_name_H-M   'P 1'
#
loop_
_entity.id
_entity.type
_entity.pdbx_description
1 polymer ?
#
loop_
_entity_poly.entity_id
_entity_poly.type
_entity_poly.pdbx_seq_one_letter_code
_entity_poly.pdbx_strand_id
1 'polypeptide(L)'
;EGIPKYGFAQDLDAINADVLKRQWENLLKNSRVEIIASGQAVNSHLKDVFAERLCGSHKKAAAPAFLSPREKPVFAEETSDVMQSKIAVGFTAPIAPTDPDFPALQLFNAVFGATTSSRLFLTVREKMNLCYYCSSALVSASGVLIAYSGVEEQNREKTVREILRQ
;
A
#
# COMPACT_ATOMS: atom_id res chain seq x y z
N GLU A 1 -0.23 -11.13 4.95
CA GLU A 1 0.61 -10.36 4.02
C GLU A 1 2.09 -10.63 4.30
N GLY A 2 2.64 -11.72 3.82
CA GLY A 2 4.06 -12.09 3.95
C GLY A 2 4.69 -12.38 2.60
N ILE A 3 3.96 -12.09 1.50
CA ILE A 3 4.45 -12.34 0.15
C ILE A 3 4.98 -11.02 -0.41
N PRO A 4 6.25 -10.95 -0.86
CA PRO A 4 6.79 -9.78 -1.51
C PRO A 4 5.96 -9.40 -2.75
N LYS A 5 5.83 -8.10 -3.00
CA LYS A 5 5.04 -7.57 -4.13
C LYS A 5 5.41 -8.18 -5.48
N TYR A 6 6.67 -8.53 -5.66
CA TYR A 6 7.21 -9.10 -6.90
C TYR A 6 7.45 -10.61 -6.82
N GLY A 7 6.96 -11.29 -5.76
CA GLY A 7 7.20 -12.70 -5.54
C GLY A 7 8.66 -13.01 -5.17
N PHE A 8 9.04 -14.26 -5.34
CA PHE A 8 10.40 -14.72 -5.06
C PHE A 8 11.09 -15.12 -6.38
N ALA A 9 12.39 -14.82 -6.50
CA ALA A 9 13.16 -15.17 -7.69
C ALA A 9 13.14 -16.69 -7.99
N GLN A 10 13.13 -17.52 -6.96
CA GLN A 10 13.04 -18.98 -7.09
C GLN A 10 11.75 -19.48 -7.75
N ASP A 11 10.68 -18.69 -7.74
CA ASP A 11 9.40 -19.08 -8.35
C ASP A 11 9.43 -18.94 -9.88
N LEU A 12 10.40 -18.17 -10.42
CA LEU A 12 10.52 -17.92 -11.86
C LEU A 12 10.78 -19.19 -12.66
N ASP A 13 11.55 -20.11 -12.12
CA ASP A 13 11.90 -21.38 -12.80
C ASP A 13 10.67 -22.29 -13.05
N ALA A 14 9.63 -22.13 -12.22
CA ALA A 14 8.38 -22.88 -12.35
C ALA A 14 7.37 -22.23 -13.31
N ILE A 15 7.61 -20.98 -13.75
CA ILE A 15 6.69 -20.22 -14.59
C ILE A 15 6.97 -20.54 -16.07
N ASN A 16 5.98 -21.10 -16.74
CA ASN A 16 5.98 -21.37 -18.17
C ASN A 16 4.65 -20.93 -18.80
N ALA A 17 4.53 -21.04 -20.13
CA ALA A 17 3.35 -20.61 -20.86
C ALA A 17 2.04 -21.29 -20.38
N ASP A 18 2.11 -22.59 -20.04
CA ASP A 18 0.93 -23.35 -19.60
C ASP A 18 0.49 -22.90 -18.19
N VAL A 19 1.44 -22.65 -17.29
CA VAL A 19 1.15 -22.11 -15.95
C VAL A 19 0.50 -20.73 -16.06
N LEU A 20 1.04 -19.85 -16.89
CA LEU A 20 0.49 -18.51 -17.10
C LEU A 20 -0.91 -18.58 -17.73
N LYS A 21 -1.12 -19.40 -18.74
CA LYS A 21 -2.43 -19.58 -19.38
C LYS A 21 -3.47 -20.08 -18.39
N ARG A 22 -3.15 -21.12 -17.62
CA ARG A 22 -4.04 -21.66 -16.59
C ARG A 22 -4.37 -20.63 -15.52
N GLN A 23 -3.39 -19.86 -15.09
CA GLN A 23 -3.62 -18.79 -14.10
C GLN A 23 -4.51 -17.66 -14.66
N TRP A 24 -4.30 -17.30 -15.93
CA TRP A 24 -5.15 -16.32 -16.62
C TRP A 24 -6.61 -16.81 -16.72
N GLU A 25 -6.83 -18.05 -17.13
CA GLU A 25 -8.16 -18.65 -17.20
C GLU A 25 -8.83 -18.71 -15.82
N ASN A 26 -8.06 -19.05 -14.79
CA ASN A 26 -8.54 -19.07 -13.42
C ASN A 26 -8.95 -17.68 -12.92
N LEU A 27 -8.17 -16.66 -13.23
CA LEU A 27 -8.49 -15.26 -12.93
C LEU A 27 -9.82 -14.84 -13.58
N LEU A 28 -9.98 -15.10 -14.88
CA LEU A 28 -11.20 -14.73 -15.61
C LEU A 28 -12.45 -15.45 -15.08
N LYS A 29 -12.31 -16.70 -14.63
CA LYS A 29 -13.45 -17.51 -14.12
C LYS A 29 -13.82 -17.21 -12.67
N ASN A 30 -12.84 -16.89 -11.83
CA ASN A 30 -13.02 -16.93 -10.39
C ASN A 30 -12.83 -15.58 -9.68
N SER A 31 -12.30 -14.55 -10.37
CA SER A 31 -12.12 -13.24 -9.76
C SER A 31 -13.36 -12.36 -9.88
N ARG A 32 -13.53 -11.45 -8.95
CA ARG A 32 -14.47 -10.36 -9.12
C ARG A 32 -13.94 -9.43 -10.23
N VAL A 33 -14.79 -9.16 -11.22
CA VAL A 33 -14.49 -8.26 -12.32
C VAL A 33 -15.37 -7.02 -12.20
N GLU A 34 -14.78 -5.85 -12.23
CA GLU A 34 -15.45 -4.56 -12.32
C GLU A 34 -15.00 -3.87 -13.60
N ILE A 35 -15.96 -3.45 -14.40
CA ILE A 35 -15.70 -2.76 -15.67
C ILE A 35 -16.25 -1.36 -15.57
N ILE A 36 -15.38 -0.38 -15.71
CA ILE A 36 -15.72 1.04 -15.72
C ILE A 36 -15.41 1.56 -17.13
N ALA A 37 -16.42 2.05 -17.82
CA ALA A 37 -16.27 2.64 -19.14
C ALA A 37 -16.79 4.09 -19.13
N SER A 38 -16.03 5.00 -19.73
CA SER A 38 -16.38 6.41 -19.85
C SER A 38 -16.04 6.90 -21.27
N GLY A 39 -16.90 7.73 -21.84
CA GLY A 39 -16.69 8.33 -23.14
C GLY A 39 -17.94 8.29 -24.03
N GLN A 40 -17.85 8.94 -25.20
CA GLN A 40 -18.99 9.07 -26.14
C GLN A 40 -19.43 7.74 -26.76
N ALA A 41 -18.53 6.75 -26.85
CA ALA A 41 -18.82 5.43 -27.43
C ALA A 41 -19.40 4.41 -26.44
N VAL A 42 -19.63 4.81 -25.19
CA VAL A 42 -20.23 3.91 -24.19
C VAL A 42 -21.71 3.75 -24.47
N ASN A 43 -22.11 2.54 -24.86
CA ASN A 43 -23.49 2.18 -25.13
C ASN A 43 -23.86 0.83 -24.52
N SER A 44 -25.12 0.43 -24.63
CA SER A 44 -25.61 -0.85 -24.10
C SER A 44 -24.91 -2.08 -24.70
N HIS A 45 -24.48 -2.00 -25.94
CA HIS A 45 -23.80 -3.12 -26.63
C HIS A 45 -22.48 -3.50 -25.94
N LEU A 46 -21.72 -2.54 -25.40
CA LEU A 46 -20.50 -2.85 -24.62
C LEU A 46 -20.82 -3.71 -23.39
N LYS A 47 -21.93 -3.43 -22.71
CA LYS A 47 -22.37 -4.23 -21.55
C LYS A 47 -22.65 -5.68 -21.96
N ASP A 48 -23.32 -5.88 -23.09
CA ASP A 48 -23.67 -7.21 -23.58
C ASP A 48 -22.44 -8.01 -24.00
N VAL A 49 -21.48 -7.39 -24.69
CA VAL A 49 -20.20 -8.01 -25.09
C VAL A 49 -19.40 -8.45 -23.87
N PHE A 50 -19.33 -7.63 -22.82
CA PHE A 50 -18.62 -8.02 -21.61
C PHE A 50 -19.36 -9.09 -20.82
N ALA A 51 -20.68 -9.02 -20.73
CA ALA A 51 -21.49 -10.04 -20.07
C ALA A 51 -21.35 -11.41 -20.73
N GLU A 52 -21.30 -11.47 -22.05
CA GLU A 52 -21.12 -12.70 -22.82
C GLU A 52 -19.72 -13.31 -22.61
N ARG A 53 -18.67 -12.48 -22.62
CA ARG A 53 -17.27 -12.94 -22.52
C ARG A 53 -16.80 -13.22 -21.11
N LEU A 54 -17.42 -12.61 -20.10
CA LEU A 54 -17.04 -12.69 -18.68
C LEU A 54 -18.12 -13.42 -17.87
N CYS A 55 -18.89 -14.33 -18.49
CA CYS A 55 -19.91 -15.13 -17.84
C CYS A 55 -19.31 -16.18 -16.88
N GLY A 56 -18.70 -15.72 -15.80
CA GLY A 56 -18.17 -16.57 -14.74
C GLY A 56 -18.94 -16.42 -13.43
N SER A 57 -18.75 -17.35 -12.52
CA SER A 57 -19.25 -17.26 -11.15
C SER A 57 -18.46 -16.16 -10.41
N HIS A 58 -18.92 -14.92 -10.47
CA HIS A 58 -18.28 -13.80 -9.79
C HIS A 58 -18.40 -13.96 -8.28
N LYS A 59 -17.36 -14.40 -7.64
CA LYS A 59 -17.30 -14.46 -6.18
C LYS A 59 -17.35 -13.04 -5.61
N LYS A 60 -18.17 -12.87 -4.58
CA LYS A 60 -18.17 -11.64 -3.80
C LYS A 60 -16.74 -11.44 -3.25
N ALA A 61 -16.14 -10.30 -3.53
CA ALA A 61 -14.83 -9.99 -2.95
C ALA A 61 -14.93 -10.06 -1.42
N ALA A 62 -13.92 -10.66 -0.79
CA ALA A 62 -13.82 -10.61 0.65
C ALA A 62 -13.72 -9.14 1.10
N ALA A 63 -14.38 -8.80 2.20
CA ALA A 63 -14.23 -7.48 2.78
C ALA A 63 -12.75 -7.25 3.15
N PRO A 64 -12.22 -6.03 3.00
CA PRO A 64 -10.88 -5.72 3.47
C PRO A 64 -10.75 -6.08 4.95
N ALA A 65 -9.73 -6.86 5.29
CA ALA A 65 -9.41 -7.14 6.68
C ALA A 65 -8.41 -6.10 7.17
N PHE A 66 -8.83 -5.25 8.07
CA PHE A 66 -7.92 -4.31 8.71
C PHE A 66 -7.03 -5.05 9.72
N LEU A 67 -5.79 -4.59 9.82
CA LEU A 67 -4.90 -5.06 10.86
C LEU A 67 -5.43 -4.62 12.22
N SER A 68 -5.56 -5.57 13.15
CA SER A 68 -5.94 -5.25 14.52
C SER A 68 -4.83 -4.45 15.21
N PRO A 69 -5.18 -3.43 16.00
CA PRO A 69 -4.22 -2.73 16.83
C PRO A 69 -3.44 -3.70 17.72
N ARG A 70 -2.14 -3.49 17.84
CA ARG A 70 -1.29 -4.27 18.73
C ARG A 70 -1.04 -3.52 20.02
N GLU A 71 -1.02 -4.21 21.12
CA GLU A 71 -0.71 -3.63 22.45
C GLU A 71 0.75 -3.15 22.55
N LYS A 72 1.65 -3.81 21.83
CA LYS A 72 3.09 -3.49 21.87
C LYS A 72 3.63 -3.30 20.45
N PRO A 73 4.58 -2.37 20.28
CA PRO A 73 5.32 -2.24 19.03
C PRO A 73 6.04 -3.53 18.67
N VAL A 74 6.13 -3.83 17.39
CA VAL A 74 6.93 -4.94 16.85
C VAL A 74 8.06 -4.32 16.04
N PHE A 75 9.27 -4.79 16.29
CA PHE A 75 10.46 -4.37 15.58
C PHE A 75 10.94 -5.51 14.68
N ALA A 76 11.30 -5.19 13.46
CA ALA A 76 11.95 -6.10 12.53
C ALA A 76 13.11 -5.35 11.87
N GLU A 77 14.20 -6.04 11.64
CA GLU A 77 15.38 -5.51 10.97
C GLU A 77 15.85 -6.52 9.93
N GLU A 78 16.19 -6.00 8.76
CA GLU A 78 16.78 -6.77 7.68
C GLU A 78 18.07 -6.07 7.22
N THR A 79 19.16 -6.82 7.14
CA THR A 79 20.43 -6.30 6.64
C THR A 79 20.49 -6.50 5.13
N SER A 80 20.77 -5.42 4.42
CA SER A 80 20.87 -5.41 2.96
C SER A 80 22.06 -4.54 2.53
N ASP A 81 22.70 -4.88 1.42
CA ASP A 81 23.77 -4.08 0.84
C ASP A 81 23.20 -2.84 0.13
N VAL A 82 22.91 -1.81 0.91
CA VAL A 82 22.33 -0.56 0.44
C VAL A 82 23.11 0.64 1.01
N MET A 83 23.21 1.71 0.23
CA MET A 83 23.93 2.92 0.64
C MET A 83 23.28 3.68 1.80
N GLN A 84 21.99 3.46 2.05
CA GLN A 84 21.21 4.16 3.07
C GLN A 84 20.27 3.20 3.77
N SER A 85 20.20 3.29 5.09
CA SER A 85 19.19 2.59 5.88
C SER A 85 17.79 3.11 5.55
N LYS A 86 16.83 2.20 5.38
CA LYS A 86 15.43 2.52 5.17
C LYS A 86 14.64 2.26 6.43
N ILE A 87 13.89 3.25 6.88
CA ILE A 87 13.01 3.16 8.05
C ILE A 87 11.57 3.12 7.56
N ALA A 88 10.77 2.25 8.16
CA ALA A 88 9.33 2.24 8.02
C ALA A 88 8.70 2.13 9.41
N VAL A 89 7.84 3.09 9.76
CA VAL A 89 7.07 3.10 11.01
C VAL A 89 5.59 2.98 10.64
N GLY A 90 4.97 1.85 11.00
CA GLY A 90 3.58 1.56 10.71
C GLY A 90 2.68 1.88 11.91
N PHE A 91 1.56 2.56 11.66
CA PHE A 91 0.51 2.85 12.62
C PHE A 91 -0.79 2.20 12.15
N THR A 92 -1.51 1.54 13.04
CA THR A 92 -2.85 1.04 12.72
C THR A 92 -3.84 2.19 12.70
N ALA A 93 -4.56 2.33 11.59
CA ALA A 93 -5.60 3.32 11.36
C ALA A 93 -6.80 2.63 10.71
N PRO A 94 -7.61 1.89 11.47
CA PRO A 94 -8.65 1.00 10.93
C PRO A 94 -9.90 1.79 10.49
N ILE A 95 -9.70 2.78 9.62
CA ILE A 95 -10.73 3.65 9.04
C ILE A 95 -10.85 3.30 7.56
N ALA A 96 -12.01 2.80 7.15
CA ALA A 96 -12.28 2.43 5.76
C ALA A 96 -12.47 3.68 4.87
N PRO A 97 -12.21 3.59 3.55
CA PRO A 97 -12.51 4.69 2.61
C PRO A 97 -13.99 5.11 2.59
N THR A 98 -14.90 4.23 3.03
CA THR A 98 -16.34 4.50 3.13
C THR A 98 -16.76 5.07 4.49
N ASP A 99 -15.83 5.16 5.44
CA ASP A 99 -16.07 5.67 6.79
C ASP A 99 -16.20 7.21 6.76
N PRO A 100 -17.13 7.82 7.50
CA PRO A 100 -17.26 9.27 7.64
C PRO A 100 -15.97 9.97 8.10
N ASP A 101 -15.13 9.30 8.87
CA ASP A 101 -13.86 9.84 9.38
C ASP A 101 -12.69 9.72 8.39
N PHE A 102 -12.88 9.05 7.25
CA PHE A 102 -11.79 8.89 6.26
C PHE A 102 -11.23 10.22 5.72
N PRO A 103 -12.03 11.25 5.42
CA PRO A 103 -11.51 12.56 5.03
C PRO A 103 -10.61 13.20 6.10
N ALA A 104 -10.95 13.02 7.39
CA ALA A 104 -10.11 13.51 8.48
C ALA A 104 -8.76 12.77 8.53
N LEU A 105 -8.76 11.46 8.31
CA LEU A 105 -7.53 10.66 8.21
C LEU A 105 -6.67 11.08 7.01
N GLN A 106 -7.27 11.41 5.88
CA GLN A 106 -6.56 11.94 4.72
C GLN A 106 -5.91 13.30 5.03
N LEU A 107 -6.64 14.19 5.67
CA LEU A 107 -6.12 15.49 6.09
C LEU A 107 -4.99 15.33 7.11
N PHE A 108 -5.16 14.45 8.09
CA PHE A 108 -4.09 14.10 9.03
C PHE A 108 -2.84 13.65 8.30
N ASN A 109 -2.95 12.71 7.37
CA ASN A 109 -1.81 12.23 6.59
C ASN A 109 -1.13 13.37 5.79
N ALA A 110 -1.91 14.28 5.21
CA ALA A 110 -1.38 15.44 4.48
C ALA A 110 -0.54 16.35 5.38
N VAL A 111 -1.03 16.64 6.57
CA VAL A 111 -0.31 17.46 7.58
C VAL A 111 0.87 16.71 8.18
N PHE A 112 0.72 15.41 8.44
CA PHE A 112 1.75 14.59 9.07
C PHE A 112 2.96 14.38 8.15
N GLY A 113 2.78 13.83 6.94
CA GLY A 113 3.93 13.46 6.13
C GLY A 113 3.72 13.39 4.61
N ALA A 114 2.50 13.54 4.07
CA ALA A 114 2.25 13.31 2.65
C ALA A 114 2.57 14.51 1.74
N THR A 115 2.88 15.67 2.30
CA THR A 115 3.16 16.89 1.53
C THR A 115 4.52 17.50 1.88
N THR A 116 5.03 18.36 1.02
CA THR A 116 6.26 19.13 1.27
C THR A 116 6.11 20.19 2.38
N SER A 117 4.90 20.49 2.80
CA SER A 117 4.57 21.38 3.93
C SER A 117 4.25 20.58 5.20
N SER A 118 4.40 19.27 5.18
CA SER A 118 4.09 18.40 6.29
C SER A 118 5.09 18.52 7.44
N ARG A 119 4.67 18.08 8.62
CA ARG A 119 5.50 18.08 9.82
C ARG A 119 6.75 17.22 9.68
N LEU A 120 6.64 16.02 9.09
CA LEU A 120 7.78 15.16 8.84
C LEU A 120 8.78 15.83 7.89
N PHE A 121 8.30 16.42 6.80
CA PHE A 121 9.17 17.09 5.86
C PHE A 121 9.87 18.30 6.49
N LEU A 122 9.11 19.23 7.06
CA LEU A 122 9.65 20.49 7.60
C LEU A 122 10.54 20.27 8.84
N THR A 123 10.17 19.31 9.71
CA THR A 123 10.92 19.12 10.97
C THR A 123 12.05 18.12 10.79
N VAL A 124 11.75 16.90 10.32
CA VAL A 124 12.74 15.80 10.31
C VAL A 124 13.77 16.01 9.20
N ARG A 125 13.31 16.39 8.01
CA ARG A 125 14.18 16.60 6.86
C ARG A 125 14.81 18.00 6.88
N GLU A 126 14.01 19.07 6.84
CA GLU A 126 14.52 20.43 6.63
C GLU A 126 15.21 21.00 7.88
N LYS A 127 14.52 21.00 9.03
CA LYS A 127 15.04 21.64 10.24
C LYS A 127 16.14 20.81 10.92
N MET A 128 15.95 19.51 11.03
CA MET A 128 16.87 18.62 11.74
C MET A 128 17.91 17.97 10.85
N ASN A 129 17.71 17.98 9.54
CA ASN A 129 18.59 17.38 8.52
C ASN A 129 19.00 15.93 8.84
N LEU A 130 18.02 15.12 9.32
CA LEU A 130 18.28 13.74 9.74
C LEU A 130 18.21 12.75 8.60
N CYS A 131 17.57 13.11 7.48
CA CYS A 131 17.26 12.20 6.40
C CYS A 131 17.20 12.89 5.04
N TYR A 132 17.41 12.13 3.99
CA TYR A 132 17.25 12.60 2.62
C TYR A 132 15.77 12.83 2.26
N TYR A 133 14.90 11.94 2.71
CA TYR A 133 13.45 12.09 2.59
C TYR A 133 12.77 11.56 3.85
N CYS A 134 11.63 12.15 4.19
CA CYS A 134 10.73 11.66 5.23
C CYS A 134 9.29 11.96 4.79
N SER A 135 8.47 10.94 4.69
CA SER A 135 7.11 11.06 4.19
C SER A 135 6.17 10.05 4.83
N SER A 136 4.87 10.19 4.61
CA SER A 136 3.88 9.21 5.03
C SER A 136 2.87 8.87 3.93
N ALA A 137 2.29 7.69 4.01
CA ALA A 137 1.26 7.21 3.10
C ALA A 137 0.20 6.38 3.83
N LEU A 138 -1.04 6.46 3.35
CA LEU A 138 -2.13 5.62 3.80
C LEU A 138 -2.22 4.36 2.93
N VAL A 139 -2.22 3.20 3.56
CA VAL A 139 -2.56 1.90 2.96
C VAL A 139 -3.99 1.57 3.34
N SER A 140 -4.93 2.23 2.68
CA SER A 140 -6.36 2.22 3.06
C SER A 140 -6.98 0.82 3.03
N ALA A 141 -6.48 -0.08 2.17
CA ALA A 141 -6.96 -1.46 2.10
C ALA A 141 -6.63 -2.28 3.35
N SER A 142 -5.58 -1.92 4.09
CA SER A 142 -5.13 -2.62 5.30
C SER A 142 -5.38 -1.81 6.58
N GLY A 143 -5.87 -0.58 6.46
CA GLY A 143 -6.07 0.32 7.60
C GLY A 143 -4.74 0.67 8.28
N VAL A 144 -3.73 1.04 7.50
CA VAL A 144 -2.38 1.37 8.01
C VAL A 144 -1.93 2.72 7.47
N LEU A 145 -1.37 3.53 8.35
CA LEU A 145 -0.56 4.68 8.00
C LEU A 145 0.91 4.30 8.14
N ILE A 146 1.71 4.51 7.11
CA ILE A 146 3.15 4.22 7.13
C ILE A 146 3.92 5.53 6.99
N ALA A 147 4.79 5.84 7.95
CA ALA A 147 5.84 6.83 7.78
C ALA A 147 7.14 6.12 7.35
N TYR A 148 7.82 6.68 6.36
CA TYR A 148 9.03 6.08 5.81
C TYR A 148 10.10 7.13 5.53
N SER A 149 11.37 6.73 5.70
CA SER A 149 12.51 7.63 5.57
C SER A 149 13.75 6.89 5.09
N GLY A 150 14.62 7.59 4.34
CA GLY A 150 15.96 7.14 4.00
C GLY A 150 16.97 7.92 4.82
N VAL A 151 17.77 7.23 5.63
CA VAL A 151 18.66 7.84 6.63
C VAL A 151 20.06 7.24 6.59
N GLU A 152 21.03 7.99 7.07
CA GLU A 152 22.33 7.42 7.45
C GLU A 152 22.17 6.57 8.72
N GLU A 153 22.95 5.50 8.84
CA GLU A 153 22.86 4.53 9.94
C GLU A 153 22.88 5.20 11.31
N GLN A 154 23.78 6.16 11.51
CA GLN A 154 23.93 6.91 12.77
C GLN A 154 22.69 7.74 13.16
N ASN A 155 21.83 8.09 12.20
CA ASN A 155 20.64 8.90 12.41
C ASN A 155 19.38 8.06 12.62
N ARG A 156 19.43 6.72 12.46
CA ARG A 156 18.29 5.82 12.45
C ARG A 156 17.37 5.97 13.67
N GLU A 157 17.93 5.78 14.86
CA GLU A 157 17.14 5.85 16.10
C GLU A 157 16.58 7.25 16.37
N LYS A 158 17.37 8.29 16.07
CA LYS A 158 16.95 9.67 16.27
C LYS A 158 15.78 10.02 15.34
N THR A 159 15.84 9.53 14.10
CA THR A 159 14.77 9.73 13.11
C THR A 159 13.48 9.02 13.55
N VAL A 160 13.55 7.76 14.01
CA VAL A 160 12.37 7.04 14.51
C VAL A 160 11.73 7.79 15.67
N ARG A 161 12.51 8.22 16.66
CA ARG A 161 11.99 9.00 17.80
C ARG A 161 11.33 10.29 17.36
N GLU A 162 11.90 10.97 16.38
CA GLU A 162 11.31 12.22 15.91
C GLU A 162 10.04 11.99 15.08
N ILE A 163 9.97 10.94 14.26
CA ILE A 163 8.73 10.55 13.57
C ILE A 163 7.61 10.31 14.57
N LEU A 164 7.89 9.61 15.67
CA LEU A 164 6.91 9.31 16.72
C LEU A 164 6.47 10.56 17.50
N ARG A 165 7.30 11.60 17.51
CA ARG A 165 7.01 12.86 18.23
C ARG A 165 6.14 13.81 17.42
N GLN A 166 6.19 13.75 16.07
CA GLN A 166 5.43 14.64 15.20
C GLN A 166 3.95 14.29 15.14
#